data_30a417e8ed31b3c347f34507daca16f5
#
_entry.id   30a417e8ed31b3c347f34507daca16f5
#
_cell.length_a   1.000
_cell.length_b   1.000
_cell.length_c   1.000
_cell.angle_alpha   90.00
_cell.angle_beta   90.00
_cell.angle_gamma   90.00
#
_symmetry.space_group_name_H-M   'P 1'
#
loop_
_entity.id
_entity.type
_entity.pdbx_description
1 polymer ?
#
loop_
_entity_poly.entity_id
_entity_poly.type
_entity_poly.pdbx_seq_one_letter_code
_entity_poly.pdbx_strand_id
1 'polypeptide(L)'
;DAGRIAGLDILRILNEPTAAALAYGFGRDVNQRVAVYDLGGGTFDVSVLEIGKDVFEVLSTAGDTYLGGDDFDDRIMNWLAEDFLARHKLDLRQNRFCLQMLKEASEKAKIECGQNGEAEILCPGICQDVNGKVLDLQMHLTSDQFNRMVMDLVQGTFKVTDEALQSARMTVNDVDAVILVGGPTRLPIVRNSVKHYFQKDPMEGVDPDQVVSLGAALQAHALLDKATETFLVDVTPL
;
A
#
# COMPACT_ATOMS: atom_id res chain seq x y z
N ASP A 1 -18.82 13.17 -10.10
CA ASP A 1 -20.25 12.87 -9.88
C ASP A 1 -20.56 12.51 -8.42
N ALA A 2 -19.76 11.64 -7.76
CA ALA A 2 -20.02 11.19 -6.39
C ALA A 2 -20.19 12.36 -5.39
N GLY A 3 -19.29 13.35 -5.42
CA GLY A 3 -19.38 14.51 -4.55
C GLY A 3 -20.64 15.37 -4.77
N ARG A 4 -21.06 15.54 -6.04
CA ARG A 4 -22.30 16.25 -6.39
C ARG A 4 -23.54 15.48 -5.90
N ILE A 5 -23.52 14.15 -6.03
CA ILE A 5 -24.60 13.27 -5.51
C ILE A 5 -24.68 13.39 -3.99
N ALA A 6 -23.55 13.54 -3.30
CA ALA A 6 -23.49 13.78 -1.86
C ALA A 6 -23.84 15.23 -1.45
N GLY A 7 -24.19 16.10 -2.41
CA GLY A 7 -24.54 17.51 -2.15
C GLY A 7 -23.37 18.42 -1.85
N LEU A 8 -22.15 18.02 -2.25
CA LEU A 8 -20.95 18.82 -2.05
C LEU A 8 -20.64 19.67 -3.29
N ASP A 9 -20.15 20.88 -3.06
CA ASP A 9 -19.59 21.74 -4.09
C ASP A 9 -18.10 21.38 -4.28
N ILE A 10 -17.76 20.80 -5.43
CA ILE A 10 -16.42 20.30 -5.73
C ILE A 10 -15.61 21.41 -6.39
N LEU A 11 -14.64 21.93 -5.68
CA LEU A 11 -13.75 22.98 -6.19
C LEU A 11 -12.66 22.42 -7.10
N ARG A 12 -12.08 21.28 -6.74
CA ARG A 12 -11.01 20.62 -7.50
C ARG A 12 -10.96 19.13 -7.20
N ILE A 13 -10.50 18.34 -8.17
CA ILE A 13 -10.06 16.95 -7.97
C ILE A 13 -8.55 16.99 -7.82
N LEU A 14 -8.03 16.25 -6.85
CA LEU A 14 -6.60 16.10 -6.58
C LEU A 14 -6.25 14.63 -6.65
N ASN A 15 -5.26 14.27 -7.43
CA ASN A 15 -4.77 12.89 -7.52
C ASN A 15 -3.95 12.54 -6.28
N GLU A 16 -4.03 11.28 -5.86
CA GLU A 16 -3.41 10.77 -4.64
C GLU A 16 -1.90 10.99 -4.57
N PRO A 17 -1.10 10.65 -5.62
CA PRO A 17 0.34 10.88 -5.60
C PRO A 17 0.70 12.37 -5.54
N THR A 18 -0.11 13.23 -6.17
CA THR A 18 0.09 14.68 -6.11
C THR A 18 -0.17 15.22 -4.70
N ALA A 19 -1.20 14.70 -4.02
CA ALA A 19 -1.44 15.03 -2.62
C ALA A 19 -0.27 14.61 -1.73
N ALA A 20 0.23 13.39 -1.88
CA ALA A 20 1.37 12.91 -1.12
C ALA A 20 2.64 13.77 -1.36
N ALA A 21 2.89 14.14 -2.61
CA ALA A 21 4.00 15.02 -2.98
C ALA A 21 3.86 16.43 -2.39
N LEU A 22 2.65 16.99 -2.36
CA LEU A 22 2.35 18.27 -1.69
C LEU A 22 2.68 18.23 -0.20
N ALA A 23 2.23 17.17 0.49
CA ALA A 23 2.53 17.01 1.92
C ALA A 23 4.03 16.92 2.18
N TYR A 24 4.77 16.27 1.27
CA TYR A 24 6.22 16.18 1.36
C TYR A 24 6.93 17.50 1.07
N GLY A 25 6.55 18.18 -0.01
CA GLY A 25 7.20 19.42 -0.50
C GLY A 25 6.82 20.67 0.28
N PHE A 26 5.74 20.64 1.07
CA PHE A 26 5.23 21.82 1.74
C PHE A 26 6.26 22.46 2.67
N GLY A 27 6.51 23.76 2.47
CA GLY A 27 7.46 24.53 3.27
C GLY A 27 8.93 24.20 3.01
N ARG A 28 9.23 23.39 2.01
CA ARG A 28 10.59 23.04 1.59
C ARG A 28 10.94 23.74 0.27
N ASP A 29 12.08 24.40 0.23
CA ASP A 29 12.63 24.95 -1.02
C ASP A 29 13.49 23.85 -1.67
N VAL A 30 12.80 22.88 -2.31
CA VAL A 30 13.42 21.71 -2.92
C VAL A 30 13.20 21.71 -4.44
N ASN A 31 14.17 21.21 -5.17
CA ASN A 31 14.04 20.85 -6.57
C ASN A 31 14.47 19.39 -6.68
N GLN A 32 13.49 18.47 -6.67
CA GLN A 32 13.73 17.05 -6.52
C GLN A 32 12.80 16.23 -7.43
N ARG A 33 13.31 15.10 -7.88
CA ARG A 33 12.53 14.04 -8.52
C ARG A 33 12.17 13.00 -7.48
N VAL A 34 10.88 12.78 -7.33
CA VAL A 34 10.34 11.97 -6.24
C VAL A 34 9.54 10.82 -6.82
N ALA A 35 9.74 9.63 -6.29
CA ALA A 35 8.85 8.50 -6.53
C ALA A 35 7.84 8.41 -5.37
N VAL A 36 6.56 8.44 -5.69
CA VAL A 36 5.47 8.09 -4.77
C VAL A 36 5.15 6.62 -5.01
N TYR A 37 5.43 5.78 -4.03
CA TYR A 37 5.22 4.34 -4.05
C TYR A 37 4.01 4.04 -3.17
N ASP A 38 2.87 3.79 -3.81
CA ASP A 38 1.58 3.59 -3.16
C ASP A 38 1.17 2.12 -3.26
N LEU A 39 1.29 1.41 -2.13
CA LEU A 39 0.82 0.04 -1.99
C LEU A 39 -0.41 0.04 -1.09
N GLY A 40 -1.58 0.05 -1.71
CA GLY A 40 -2.87 0.00 -1.04
C GLY A 40 -3.30 -1.41 -0.66
N GLY A 41 -4.56 -1.56 -0.24
CA GLY A 41 -5.15 -2.86 0.07
C GLY A 41 -5.29 -3.75 -1.17
N GLY A 42 -5.81 -3.21 -2.27
CA GLY A 42 -6.11 -3.97 -3.49
C GLY A 42 -5.33 -3.55 -4.72
N THR A 43 -4.62 -2.41 -4.70
CA THR A 43 -3.88 -1.87 -5.83
C THR A 43 -2.48 -1.43 -5.45
N PHE A 44 -1.60 -1.45 -6.43
CA PHE A 44 -0.29 -0.82 -6.37
C PHE A 44 -0.18 0.24 -7.44
N ASP A 45 0.19 1.45 -7.06
CA ASP A 45 0.43 2.56 -7.96
C ASP A 45 1.79 3.20 -7.66
N VAL A 46 2.49 3.62 -8.70
CA VAL A 46 3.73 4.35 -8.57
C VAL A 46 3.72 5.54 -9.52
N SER A 47 4.05 6.72 -8.99
CA SER A 47 4.15 7.95 -9.75
C SER A 47 5.52 8.57 -9.57
N VAL A 48 6.09 9.07 -10.67
CA VAL A 48 7.32 9.83 -10.67
C VAL A 48 6.97 11.30 -10.89
N LEU A 49 7.41 12.15 -9.97
CA LEU A 49 7.10 13.58 -9.98
C LEU A 49 8.39 14.42 -9.94
N GLU A 50 8.34 15.58 -10.53
CA GLU A 50 9.30 16.66 -10.31
C GLU A 50 8.68 17.71 -9.39
N ILE A 51 9.35 17.99 -8.28
CA ILE A 51 8.92 18.96 -7.27
C ILE A 51 9.86 20.15 -7.36
N GLY A 52 9.36 21.28 -7.84
CA GLY A 52 10.04 22.57 -7.79
C GLY A 52 9.49 23.45 -6.68
N LYS A 53 9.97 24.68 -6.58
CA LYS A 53 9.59 25.60 -5.51
C LYS A 53 8.07 25.83 -5.38
N ASP A 54 7.38 25.97 -6.50
CA ASP A 54 5.93 26.24 -6.55
C ASP A 54 5.22 25.37 -7.60
N VAL A 55 5.92 24.36 -8.15
CA VAL A 55 5.44 23.50 -9.23
C VAL A 55 5.60 22.04 -8.84
N PHE A 56 4.52 21.30 -8.97
CA PHE A 56 4.49 19.85 -8.82
C PHE A 56 4.01 19.26 -10.14
N GLU A 57 4.90 18.56 -10.82
CA GLU A 57 4.63 17.97 -12.13
C GLU A 57 4.74 16.44 -12.05
N VAL A 58 3.68 15.74 -12.44
CA VAL A 58 3.71 14.28 -12.59
C VAL A 58 4.34 13.95 -13.94
N LEU A 59 5.49 13.29 -13.94
CA LEU A 59 6.21 12.90 -15.15
C LEU A 59 5.67 11.60 -15.74
N SER A 60 5.30 10.65 -14.86
CA SER A 60 4.72 9.37 -15.26
C SER A 60 3.98 8.71 -14.10
N THR A 61 3.08 7.79 -14.44
CA THR A 61 2.38 6.90 -13.51
C THR A 61 2.28 5.52 -14.14
N ALA A 62 2.44 4.48 -13.33
CA ALA A 62 2.13 3.09 -13.67
C ALA A 62 1.47 2.42 -12.47
N GLY A 63 0.69 1.36 -12.70
CA GLY A 63 -0.03 0.68 -11.63
C GLY A 63 -0.39 -0.76 -11.97
N ASP A 64 -0.69 -1.53 -10.93
CA ASP A 64 -1.28 -2.86 -11.02
C ASP A 64 -2.53 -2.90 -10.13
N THR A 65 -3.70 -3.06 -10.77
CA THR A 65 -5.01 -3.08 -10.10
C THR A 65 -5.33 -4.42 -9.43
N TYR A 66 -4.42 -5.38 -9.48
CA TYR A 66 -4.53 -6.71 -8.91
C TYR A 66 -3.37 -7.03 -7.97
N LEU A 67 -2.69 -6.03 -7.43
CA LEU A 67 -1.56 -6.20 -6.52
C LEU A 67 -1.70 -5.26 -5.33
N GLY A 68 -1.92 -5.83 -4.15
CA GLY A 68 -2.11 -5.05 -2.92
C GLY A 68 -1.93 -5.86 -1.65
N GLY A 69 -2.25 -5.26 -0.52
CA GLY A 69 -2.17 -5.88 0.80
C GLY A 69 -3.09 -7.09 0.96
N ASP A 70 -4.20 -7.13 0.22
CA ASP A 70 -5.16 -8.24 0.21
C ASP A 70 -4.53 -9.51 -0.37
N ASP A 71 -3.62 -9.38 -1.35
CA ASP A 71 -2.88 -10.53 -1.89
C ASP A 71 -1.92 -11.12 -0.85
N PHE A 72 -1.36 -10.27 0.02
CA PHE A 72 -0.54 -10.74 1.14
C PHE A 72 -1.39 -11.50 2.15
N ASP A 73 -2.60 -11.03 2.43
CA ASP A 73 -3.57 -11.72 3.29
C ASP A 73 -4.00 -13.05 2.70
N ASP A 74 -4.25 -13.10 1.40
CA ASP A 74 -4.61 -14.31 0.68
C ASP A 74 -3.50 -15.39 0.73
N ARG A 75 -2.21 -14.99 0.73
CA ARG A 75 -1.09 -15.92 0.93
C ARG A 75 -1.14 -16.56 2.33
N ILE A 76 -1.38 -15.76 3.37
CA ILE A 76 -1.51 -16.26 4.76
C ILE A 76 -2.76 -17.14 4.85
N MET A 77 -3.90 -16.68 4.34
CA MET A 77 -5.17 -17.41 4.35
C MET A 77 -5.04 -18.79 3.71
N ASN A 78 -4.42 -18.86 2.53
CA ASN A 78 -4.23 -20.14 1.84
C ASN A 78 -3.31 -21.06 2.63
N TRP A 79 -2.22 -20.55 3.21
CA TRP A 79 -1.33 -21.32 4.07
C TRP A 79 -2.06 -21.91 5.30
N LEU A 80 -2.92 -21.12 5.97
CA LEU A 80 -3.74 -21.57 7.09
C LEU A 80 -4.74 -22.67 6.67
N ALA A 81 -5.42 -22.46 5.53
CA ALA A 81 -6.41 -23.39 5.03
C ALA A 81 -5.80 -24.72 4.57
N GLU A 82 -4.61 -24.68 3.95
CA GLU A 82 -3.89 -25.89 3.50
C GLU A 82 -3.40 -26.72 4.69
N ASP A 83 -2.85 -26.09 5.72
CA ASP A 83 -2.44 -26.78 6.93
C ASP A 83 -3.64 -27.41 7.65
N PHE A 84 -4.75 -26.69 7.76
CA PHE A 84 -5.98 -27.21 8.37
C PHE A 84 -6.56 -28.39 7.58
N LEU A 85 -6.58 -28.26 6.25
CA LEU A 85 -7.00 -29.36 5.35
C LEU A 85 -6.12 -30.61 5.52
N ALA A 86 -4.82 -30.41 5.65
CA ALA A 86 -3.89 -31.53 5.83
C ALA A 86 -4.16 -32.29 7.15
N ARG A 87 -4.44 -31.55 8.23
CA ARG A 87 -4.69 -32.11 9.59
C ARG A 87 -6.09 -32.70 9.76
N HIS A 88 -7.12 -32.01 9.27
CA HIS A 88 -8.53 -32.30 9.57
C HIS A 88 -9.32 -32.85 8.39
N LYS A 89 -8.76 -32.84 7.16
CA LYS A 89 -9.43 -33.23 5.90
C LYS A 89 -10.67 -32.38 5.58
N LEU A 90 -10.70 -31.14 6.09
CA LEU A 90 -11.76 -30.15 5.90
C LEU A 90 -11.16 -28.89 5.30
N ASP A 91 -11.70 -28.44 4.16
CA ASP A 91 -11.29 -27.20 3.53
C ASP A 91 -12.16 -26.04 4.04
N LEU A 92 -11.57 -25.21 4.88
CA LEU A 92 -12.23 -24.04 5.47
C LEU A 92 -12.72 -23.01 4.44
N ARG A 93 -12.13 -22.98 3.24
CA ARG A 93 -12.48 -22.05 2.16
C ARG A 93 -13.85 -22.35 1.54
N GLN A 94 -14.38 -23.56 1.72
CA GLN A 94 -15.70 -23.94 1.21
C GLN A 94 -16.86 -23.41 2.07
N ASN A 95 -16.58 -22.95 3.28
CA ASN A 95 -17.59 -22.39 4.18
C ASN A 95 -17.39 -20.86 4.31
N ARG A 96 -18.43 -20.08 3.99
CA ARG A 96 -18.33 -18.61 3.98
C ARG A 96 -17.98 -18.02 5.35
N PHE A 97 -18.46 -18.61 6.46
CA PHE A 97 -18.12 -18.14 7.80
C PHE A 97 -16.64 -18.43 8.12
N CYS A 98 -16.18 -19.65 7.83
CA CYS A 98 -14.78 -20.01 8.04
C CYS A 98 -13.86 -19.15 7.17
N LEU A 99 -14.24 -18.91 5.90
CA LEU A 99 -13.49 -18.04 4.99
C LEU A 99 -13.37 -16.61 5.52
N GLN A 100 -14.45 -16.05 6.06
CA GLN A 100 -14.42 -14.71 6.64
C GLN A 100 -13.51 -14.66 7.88
N MET A 101 -13.60 -15.65 8.77
CA MET A 101 -12.71 -15.75 9.93
C MET A 101 -11.24 -15.88 9.52
N LEU A 102 -10.95 -16.67 8.47
CA LEU A 102 -9.60 -16.80 7.93
C LEU A 102 -9.07 -15.46 7.39
N LYS A 103 -9.89 -14.71 6.64
CA LYS A 103 -9.51 -13.39 6.11
C LYS A 103 -9.14 -12.42 7.23
N GLU A 104 -10.02 -12.28 8.23
CA GLU A 104 -9.78 -11.40 9.37
C GLU A 104 -8.53 -11.82 10.17
N ALA A 105 -8.35 -13.12 10.37
CA ALA A 105 -7.17 -13.65 11.07
C ALA A 105 -5.88 -13.44 10.26
N SER A 106 -5.94 -13.53 8.93
CA SER A 106 -4.80 -13.31 8.04
C SER A 106 -4.36 -11.85 8.02
N GLU A 107 -5.29 -10.91 7.90
CA GLU A 107 -4.99 -9.48 7.96
C GLU A 107 -4.37 -9.10 9.30
N LYS A 108 -4.98 -9.57 10.40
CA LYS A 108 -4.43 -9.36 11.75
C LYS A 108 -3.03 -9.93 11.88
N ALA A 109 -2.80 -11.16 11.41
CA ALA A 109 -1.50 -11.81 11.46
C ALA A 109 -0.45 -11.08 10.62
N LYS A 110 -0.80 -10.57 9.44
CA LYS A 110 0.07 -9.70 8.62
C LYS A 110 0.53 -8.48 9.40
N ILE A 111 -0.41 -7.78 10.03
CA ILE A 111 -0.12 -6.56 10.81
C ILE A 111 0.77 -6.88 12.01
N GLU A 112 0.40 -7.90 12.81
CA GLU A 112 1.17 -8.31 13.99
C GLU A 112 2.58 -8.78 13.62
N CYS A 113 2.70 -9.60 12.57
CA CYS A 113 3.99 -10.07 12.07
C CYS A 113 4.88 -8.91 11.60
N GLY A 114 4.29 -7.91 10.94
CA GLY A 114 5.00 -6.69 10.54
C GLY A 114 5.48 -5.84 11.71
N GLN A 115 4.75 -5.81 12.82
CA GLN A 115 5.08 -5.01 14.01
C GLN A 115 6.03 -5.73 14.98
N ASN A 116 5.80 -7.02 15.19
CA ASN A 116 6.45 -7.80 16.26
C ASN A 116 7.46 -8.82 15.75
N GLY A 117 7.52 -9.05 14.41
CA GLY A 117 8.35 -10.08 13.81
C GLY A 117 7.72 -11.48 13.79
N GLU A 118 6.60 -11.65 14.47
CA GLU A 118 5.84 -12.90 14.57
C GLU A 118 4.38 -12.63 14.91
N ALA A 119 3.49 -13.60 14.66
CA ALA A 119 2.09 -13.53 15.02
C ALA A 119 1.56 -14.88 15.49
N GLU A 120 0.78 -14.88 16.58
CA GLU A 120 -0.01 -16.03 17.01
C GLU A 120 -1.41 -15.94 16.43
N ILE A 121 -1.79 -16.95 15.65
CA ILE A 121 -3.07 -16.99 14.96
C ILE A 121 -3.96 -18.01 15.69
N LEU A 122 -5.04 -17.51 16.28
CA LEU A 122 -5.99 -18.34 17.01
C LEU A 122 -7.42 -18.03 16.52
N CYS A 123 -8.07 -19.04 15.95
CA CYS A 123 -9.50 -18.98 15.60
C CYS A 123 -10.25 -20.11 16.32
N PRO A 124 -10.76 -19.85 17.52
CA PRO A 124 -11.48 -20.86 18.30
C PRO A 124 -12.82 -21.16 17.64
N GLY A 125 -13.17 -22.44 17.57
CA GLY A 125 -14.43 -22.89 17.03
C GLY A 125 -14.63 -22.59 15.54
N ILE A 126 -13.55 -22.57 14.75
CA ILE A 126 -13.63 -22.17 13.34
C ILE A 126 -14.56 -23.06 12.52
N CYS A 127 -14.65 -24.34 12.86
CA CYS A 127 -15.61 -25.25 12.23
C CYS A 127 -15.94 -26.45 13.14
N GLN A 128 -16.81 -27.35 12.65
CA GLN A 128 -17.11 -28.63 13.28
C GLN A 128 -16.76 -29.76 12.30
N ASP A 129 -16.26 -30.89 12.83
CA ASP A 129 -16.06 -32.10 12.06
C ASP A 129 -17.40 -32.83 11.77
N VAL A 130 -17.32 -33.92 11.03
CA VAL A 130 -18.50 -34.73 10.66
C VAL A 130 -19.25 -35.35 11.85
N ASN A 131 -18.63 -35.37 13.03
CA ASN A 131 -19.22 -35.88 14.28
C ASN A 131 -19.74 -34.75 15.18
N GLY A 132 -19.67 -33.49 14.70
CA GLY A 132 -20.09 -32.31 15.47
C GLY A 132 -19.06 -31.83 16.50
N LYS A 133 -17.83 -32.36 16.49
CA LYS A 133 -16.76 -31.89 17.34
C LYS A 133 -16.25 -30.54 16.85
N VAL A 134 -16.23 -29.57 17.75
CA VAL A 134 -15.67 -28.24 17.48
C VAL A 134 -14.16 -28.33 17.28
N LEU A 135 -13.67 -27.68 16.23
CA LEU A 135 -12.26 -27.61 15.87
C LEU A 135 -11.79 -26.16 15.92
N ASP A 136 -10.59 -25.98 16.49
CA ASP A 136 -9.89 -24.70 16.56
C ASP A 136 -8.78 -24.67 15.52
N LEU A 137 -8.48 -23.49 14.98
CA LEU A 137 -7.26 -23.27 14.22
C LEU A 137 -6.30 -22.51 15.12
N GLN A 138 -5.10 -23.07 15.29
CA GLN A 138 -4.00 -22.43 15.98
C GLN A 138 -2.71 -22.64 15.20
N MET A 139 -2.06 -21.52 14.85
CA MET A 139 -0.80 -21.51 14.12
C MET A 139 0.07 -20.33 14.53
N HIS A 140 1.37 -20.46 14.32
CA HIS A 140 2.36 -19.42 14.58
C HIS A 140 3.02 -19.04 13.24
N LEU A 141 3.04 -17.73 12.94
CA LEU A 141 3.64 -17.16 11.74
C LEU A 141 4.87 -16.35 12.13
N THR A 142 6.03 -16.69 11.56
CA THR A 142 7.24 -15.89 11.72
C THR A 142 7.45 -14.96 10.54
N SER A 143 8.19 -13.84 10.74
CA SER A 143 8.53 -12.92 9.64
C SER A 143 9.28 -13.59 8.50
N ASP A 144 10.14 -14.58 8.79
CA ASP A 144 10.83 -15.32 7.74
C ASP A 144 9.88 -16.16 6.87
N GLN A 145 8.86 -16.76 7.47
CA GLN A 145 7.82 -17.49 6.73
C GLN A 145 6.98 -16.53 5.90
N PHE A 146 6.51 -15.45 6.52
CA PHE A 146 5.75 -14.40 5.85
C PHE A 146 6.51 -13.82 4.65
N ASN A 147 7.76 -13.41 4.86
CA ASN A 147 8.61 -12.85 3.81
C ASN A 147 8.76 -13.79 2.61
N ARG A 148 8.91 -15.10 2.84
CA ARG A 148 8.98 -16.09 1.76
C ARG A 148 7.66 -16.21 1.00
N MET A 149 6.51 -16.04 1.67
CA MET A 149 5.20 -16.13 1.03
C MET A 149 4.89 -14.96 0.11
N VAL A 150 5.44 -13.76 0.41
CA VAL A 150 5.05 -12.50 -0.27
C VAL A 150 6.16 -11.87 -1.11
N MET A 151 7.36 -12.43 -1.12
CA MET A 151 8.51 -11.85 -1.82
C MET A 151 8.27 -11.64 -3.32
N ASP A 152 7.58 -12.57 -3.97
CA ASP A 152 7.23 -12.47 -5.38
C ASP A 152 6.26 -11.33 -5.66
N LEU A 153 5.31 -11.06 -4.75
CA LEU A 153 4.39 -9.93 -4.83
C LEU A 153 5.17 -8.60 -4.69
N VAL A 154 6.07 -8.52 -3.70
CA VAL A 154 6.93 -7.34 -3.53
C VAL A 154 7.82 -7.12 -4.75
N GLN A 155 8.38 -8.17 -5.35
CA GLN A 155 9.15 -8.05 -6.59
C GLN A 155 8.29 -7.63 -7.78
N GLY A 156 7.01 -7.99 -7.79
CA GLY A 156 6.03 -7.54 -8.78
C GLY A 156 5.92 -6.01 -8.82
N THR A 157 5.93 -5.34 -7.66
CA THR A 157 5.85 -3.87 -7.59
C THR A 157 7.03 -3.18 -8.28
N PHE A 158 8.22 -3.77 -8.26
CA PHE A 158 9.40 -3.18 -8.91
C PHE A 158 9.34 -3.26 -10.43
N LYS A 159 8.67 -4.26 -11.01
CA LYS A 159 8.43 -4.30 -12.46
C LYS A 159 7.56 -3.12 -12.91
N VAL A 160 6.50 -2.84 -12.15
CA VAL A 160 5.63 -1.67 -12.40
C VAL A 160 6.41 -0.37 -12.18
N THR A 161 7.28 -0.34 -11.17
CA THR A 161 8.17 0.82 -10.93
C THR A 161 9.14 1.06 -12.08
N ASP A 162 9.71 -0.01 -12.66
CA ASP A 162 10.56 0.09 -13.85
C ASP A 162 9.80 0.69 -15.04
N GLU A 163 8.53 0.31 -15.24
CA GLU A 163 7.65 0.85 -16.29
C GLU A 163 7.42 2.36 -16.10
N ALA A 164 7.16 2.81 -14.88
CA ALA A 164 7.00 4.23 -14.58
C ALA A 164 8.29 5.01 -14.85
N LEU A 165 9.43 4.52 -14.35
CA LEU A 165 10.73 5.15 -14.58
C LEU A 165 11.08 5.23 -16.07
N GLN A 166 10.85 4.15 -16.81
CA GLN A 166 11.09 4.11 -18.25
C GLN A 166 10.20 5.12 -19.00
N SER A 167 8.94 5.23 -18.61
CA SER A 167 7.99 6.20 -19.20
C SER A 167 8.42 7.65 -18.93
N ALA A 168 8.98 7.93 -17.76
CA ALA A 168 9.59 9.21 -17.41
C ALA A 168 10.98 9.41 -18.06
N ARG A 169 11.53 8.41 -18.77
CA ARG A 169 12.91 8.39 -19.30
C ARG A 169 13.97 8.57 -18.20
N MET A 170 13.71 7.96 -17.07
CA MET A 170 14.56 8.03 -15.88
C MET A 170 15.06 6.64 -15.49
N THR A 171 16.09 6.64 -14.66
CA THR A 171 16.60 5.46 -13.96
C THR A 171 16.38 5.62 -12.45
N VAL A 172 16.56 4.55 -11.70
CA VAL A 172 16.49 4.59 -10.22
C VAL A 172 17.43 5.65 -9.63
N ASN A 173 18.57 5.91 -10.27
CA ASN A 173 19.56 6.89 -9.79
C ASN A 173 19.07 8.35 -9.93
N ASP A 174 18.13 8.60 -10.83
CA ASP A 174 17.58 9.93 -11.07
C ASP A 174 16.50 10.33 -10.06
N VAL A 175 16.05 9.38 -9.23
CA VAL A 175 15.08 9.61 -8.16
C VAL A 175 15.80 10.11 -6.91
N ASP A 176 15.46 11.30 -6.42
CA ASP A 176 16.09 11.90 -5.25
C ASP A 176 15.48 11.42 -3.93
N ALA A 177 14.18 11.19 -3.90
CA ALA A 177 13.46 10.76 -2.70
C ALA A 177 12.34 9.78 -3.05
N VAL A 178 11.96 8.94 -2.08
CA VAL A 178 10.85 7.98 -2.19
C VAL A 178 9.88 8.21 -1.06
N ILE A 179 8.62 8.45 -1.41
CA ILE A 179 7.51 8.60 -0.48
C ILE A 179 6.71 7.30 -0.48
N LEU A 180 6.49 6.74 0.70
CA LEU A 180 5.67 5.55 0.89
C LEU A 180 4.24 5.95 1.25
N VAL A 181 3.28 5.34 0.57
CA VAL A 181 1.83 5.52 0.79
C VAL A 181 1.18 4.14 0.92
N GLY A 182 0.13 4.08 1.72
CA GLY A 182 -0.65 2.87 1.96
C GLY A 182 -0.12 2.01 3.12
N GLY A 183 -1.05 1.38 3.84
CA GLY A 183 -0.77 0.59 5.04
C GLY A 183 0.28 -0.52 4.86
N PRO A 184 0.25 -1.33 3.78
CA PRO A 184 1.24 -2.37 3.52
C PRO A 184 2.69 -1.89 3.41
N THR A 185 2.93 -0.61 3.11
CA THR A 185 4.30 -0.04 3.10
C THR A 185 4.93 0.06 4.49
N ARG A 186 4.16 -0.14 5.56
CA ARG A 186 4.67 -0.27 6.93
C ARG A 186 5.37 -1.59 7.19
N LEU A 187 5.09 -2.61 6.37
CA LEU A 187 5.72 -3.93 6.50
C LEU A 187 7.23 -3.84 6.26
N PRO A 188 8.05 -4.38 7.18
CA PRO A 188 9.51 -4.33 7.03
C PRO A 188 10.03 -4.91 5.71
N ILE A 189 9.38 -5.98 5.21
CA ILE A 189 9.75 -6.59 3.93
C ILE A 189 9.59 -5.60 2.77
N VAL A 190 8.49 -4.83 2.74
CA VAL A 190 8.24 -3.84 1.69
C VAL A 190 9.23 -2.69 1.83
N ARG A 191 9.33 -2.09 3.02
CA ARG A 191 10.20 -0.94 3.29
C ARG A 191 11.68 -1.24 2.98
N ASN A 192 12.18 -2.39 3.42
CA ASN A 192 13.55 -2.79 3.16
C ASN A 192 13.80 -3.09 1.68
N SER A 193 12.84 -3.68 0.99
CA SER A 193 12.94 -3.96 -0.45
C SER A 193 12.96 -2.66 -1.26
N VAL A 194 12.10 -1.70 -0.92
CA VAL A 194 12.10 -0.35 -1.54
C VAL A 194 13.43 0.36 -1.29
N LYS A 195 13.93 0.34 -0.05
CA LYS A 195 15.27 0.89 0.28
C LYS A 195 16.36 0.25 -0.56
N HIS A 196 16.32 -1.07 -0.71
CA HIS A 196 17.32 -1.80 -1.50
C HIS A 196 17.22 -1.48 -2.99
N TYR A 197 16.00 -1.40 -3.53
CA TYR A 197 15.75 -1.12 -4.94
C TYR A 197 16.20 0.30 -5.33
N PHE A 198 15.80 1.32 -4.56
CA PHE A 198 16.16 2.71 -4.83
C PHE A 198 17.55 3.09 -4.31
N GLN A 199 18.22 2.24 -3.53
CA GLN A 199 19.48 2.52 -2.83
C GLN A 199 19.41 3.78 -1.96
N LYS A 200 18.22 4.08 -1.43
CA LYS A 200 17.89 5.24 -0.61
C LYS A 200 16.90 4.85 0.46
N ASP A 201 17.00 5.48 1.62
CA ASP A 201 15.99 5.34 2.65
C ASP A 201 14.70 6.03 2.20
N PRO A 202 13.54 5.34 2.28
CA PRO A 202 12.27 6.01 2.11
C PRO A 202 12.12 7.16 3.12
N MET A 203 11.45 8.22 2.71
CA MET A 203 11.30 9.44 3.52
C MET A 203 10.68 9.14 4.88
N GLU A 204 11.30 9.72 5.91
CA GLU A 204 10.81 9.64 7.30
C GLU A 204 9.94 10.84 7.66
N GLY A 205 9.10 10.67 8.69
CA GLY A 205 8.25 11.73 9.20
C GLY A 205 6.95 11.96 8.41
N VAL A 206 6.72 11.13 7.39
CA VAL A 206 5.47 11.11 6.63
C VAL A 206 4.75 9.81 6.98
N ASP A 207 3.55 9.90 7.56
CA ASP A 207 2.73 8.74 7.86
C ASP A 207 2.05 8.25 6.57
N PRO A 208 2.29 7.01 6.12
CA PRO A 208 1.73 6.48 4.88
C PRO A 208 0.19 6.48 4.82
N ASP A 209 -0.48 6.44 5.99
CA ASP A 209 -1.95 6.44 6.06
C ASP A 209 -2.53 7.87 6.08
N GLN A 210 -1.71 8.89 6.35
CA GLN A 210 -2.17 10.27 6.52
C GLN A 210 -1.64 11.23 5.47
N VAL A 211 -0.59 10.86 4.74
CA VAL A 211 0.11 11.76 3.81
C VAL A 211 -0.81 12.36 2.75
N VAL A 212 -1.72 11.56 2.21
CA VAL A 212 -2.68 11.98 1.17
C VAL A 212 -3.68 12.99 1.75
N SER A 213 -4.25 12.70 2.92
CA SER A 213 -5.20 13.60 3.59
C SER A 213 -4.56 14.93 3.99
N LEU A 214 -3.30 14.89 4.43
CA LEU A 214 -2.52 16.08 4.74
C LEU A 214 -2.30 16.93 3.47
N GLY A 215 -1.87 16.31 2.37
CA GLY A 215 -1.70 17.03 1.10
C GLY A 215 -3.00 17.60 0.55
N ALA A 216 -4.10 16.87 0.67
CA ALA A 216 -5.43 17.36 0.32
C ALA A 216 -5.83 18.59 1.16
N ALA A 217 -5.53 18.58 2.46
CA ALA A 217 -5.79 19.73 3.35
C ALA A 217 -4.94 20.94 2.98
N LEU A 218 -3.66 20.74 2.64
CA LEU A 218 -2.77 21.82 2.16
C LEU A 218 -3.28 22.42 0.86
N GLN A 219 -3.73 21.61 -0.10
CA GLN A 219 -4.32 22.08 -1.35
C GLN A 219 -5.62 22.86 -1.09
N ALA A 220 -6.47 22.37 -0.18
CA ALA A 220 -7.70 23.07 0.18
C ALA A 220 -7.40 24.45 0.79
N HIS A 221 -6.38 24.55 1.64
CA HIS A 221 -5.92 25.81 2.19
C HIS A 221 -5.41 26.77 1.09
N ALA A 222 -4.58 26.28 0.17
CA ALA A 222 -4.07 27.07 -0.95
C ALA A 222 -5.17 27.60 -1.88
N LEU A 223 -6.26 26.85 -2.08
CA LEU A 223 -7.42 27.30 -2.86
C LEU A 223 -8.22 28.43 -2.19
N LEU A 224 -8.17 28.49 -0.86
CA LEU A 224 -8.86 29.54 -0.08
C LEU A 224 -7.98 30.79 0.11
N ASP A 225 -6.67 30.61 0.17
CA ASP A 225 -5.71 31.69 0.33
C ASP A 225 -5.17 32.16 -1.03
N LYS A 226 -5.70 33.29 -1.53
CA LYS A 226 -5.31 33.88 -2.81
C LYS A 226 -3.85 34.34 -2.89
N ALA A 227 -3.11 34.28 -1.79
CA ALA A 227 -1.69 34.66 -1.74
C ALA A 227 -0.73 33.52 -2.06
N THR A 228 -1.22 32.29 -2.13
CA THR A 228 -0.39 31.09 -2.38
C THR A 228 -0.70 30.52 -3.77
N GLU A 229 0.08 30.89 -4.77
CA GLU A 229 -0.01 30.29 -6.11
C GLU A 229 0.85 29.00 -6.17
N THR A 230 0.24 27.86 -5.88
CA THR A 230 0.87 26.54 -6.13
C THR A 230 0.37 25.98 -7.47
N PHE A 231 1.25 25.76 -8.42
CA PHE A 231 0.92 25.18 -9.71
C PHE A 231 1.04 23.66 -9.63
N LEU A 232 -0.11 22.98 -9.80
CA LEU A 232 -0.15 21.54 -9.95
C LEU A 232 -0.34 21.21 -11.43
N VAL A 233 0.63 20.54 -12.02
CA VAL A 233 0.56 19.97 -13.37
C VAL A 233 0.43 18.46 -13.22
N ASP A 234 -0.73 17.94 -13.57
CA ASP A 234 -1.05 16.53 -13.42
C ASP A 234 -1.20 15.89 -14.80
N VAL A 235 -0.67 14.70 -14.96
CA VAL A 235 -0.89 13.88 -16.16
C VAL A 235 -1.88 12.78 -15.81
N THR A 236 -2.98 12.73 -16.54
CA THR A 236 -3.91 11.61 -16.45
C THR A 236 -3.34 10.48 -17.29
N PRO A 237 -3.10 9.29 -16.73
CA PRO A 237 -2.73 8.13 -17.55
C PRO A 237 -3.85 7.85 -18.56
N LEU A 238 -3.47 7.59 -19.82
CA LEU A 238 -4.37 7.22 -20.89
C LEU A 238 -4.87 5.80 -20.73
#